data_2a122f5accb614051dff784e99597b0f
#
_entry.id   2a122f5accb614051dff784e99597b0f
#
_cell.length_a   1.000
_cell.length_b   1.000
_cell.length_c   1.000
_cell.angle_alpha   90.00
_cell.angle_beta   90.00
_cell.angle_gamma   90.00
#
_symmetry.space_group_name_H-M   'P 1'
#
loop_
_entity.id
_entity.type
_entity.pdbx_description
1 polymer ?
#
loop_
_entity_poly.entity_id
_entity_poly.type
_entity_poly.pdbx_seq_one_letter_code
_entity_poly.pdbx_strand_id
1 'polypeptide(L)'
;MTDYKEDCLFCKMVKGKEKYLKLYEDDSTLVIVDIGQVIKNDGGIIPGRSLVIPKRHVVHYYELEDEEAGRLFIAATKIARKIKKAFDPAFVTVFIRGQQVAHSHIILQPSTGEGDPIDAMFMGVRDFFKVAPEDALLEIARKINEA
;
A
#
# COMPACT_ATOMS: atom_id res chain seq x y z
N MET A 1 -24.79 -6.19 2.31
CA MET A 1 -23.54 -6.10 1.52
C MET A 1 -22.72 -7.34 1.77
N THR A 2 -22.30 -8.01 0.73
CA THR A 2 -21.39 -9.15 0.88
C THR A 2 -19.97 -8.61 1.05
N ASP A 3 -19.34 -8.95 2.16
CA ASP A 3 -17.94 -8.65 2.45
C ASP A 3 -16.96 -9.40 1.54
N TYR A 4 -17.48 -9.98 0.46
CA TYR A 4 -16.78 -10.81 -0.50
C TYR A 4 -17.30 -10.55 -1.92
N LYS A 5 -16.40 -10.45 -2.88
CA LYS A 5 -16.73 -10.28 -4.29
C LYS A 5 -16.09 -11.39 -5.11
N GLU A 6 -16.90 -12.19 -5.81
CA GLU A 6 -16.45 -13.41 -6.50
C GLU A 6 -15.43 -13.17 -7.62
N ASP A 7 -15.53 -12.04 -8.30
CA ASP A 7 -14.61 -11.63 -9.37
C ASP A 7 -13.36 -10.89 -8.86
N CYS A 8 -13.26 -10.63 -7.55
CA CYS A 8 -12.12 -9.95 -6.95
C CYS A 8 -10.98 -10.92 -6.65
N LEU A 9 -9.80 -10.65 -7.19
CA LEU A 9 -8.59 -11.46 -6.96
C LEU A 9 -8.25 -11.60 -5.48
N PHE A 10 -8.26 -10.49 -4.73
CA PHE A 10 -7.90 -10.51 -3.31
C PHE A 10 -8.96 -11.22 -2.45
N CYS A 11 -10.23 -11.08 -2.79
CA CYS A 11 -11.28 -11.88 -2.14
C CYS A 11 -11.06 -13.37 -2.37
N LYS A 12 -10.69 -13.79 -3.57
CA LYS A 12 -10.35 -15.18 -3.88
C LYS A 12 -9.15 -15.67 -3.06
N MET A 13 -8.11 -14.85 -2.90
CA MET A 13 -6.96 -15.17 -2.06
C MET A 13 -7.37 -15.36 -0.60
N VAL A 14 -8.16 -14.43 -0.05
CA VAL A 14 -8.68 -14.52 1.33
C VAL A 14 -9.48 -15.80 1.56
N LYS A 15 -10.18 -16.29 0.55
CA LYS A 15 -10.96 -17.54 0.60
C LYS A 15 -10.15 -18.80 0.23
N GLY A 16 -8.86 -18.66 -0.03
CA GLY A 16 -7.99 -19.78 -0.42
C GLY A 16 -8.26 -20.34 -1.82
N LYS A 17 -8.92 -19.57 -2.69
CA LYS A 17 -9.23 -19.95 -4.07
C LYS A 17 -8.15 -19.57 -5.07
N GLU A 18 -7.19 -18.77 -4.66
CA GLU A 18 -6.03 -18.33 -5.45
C GLU A 18 -4.74 -18.54 -4.69
N LYS A 19 -3.67 -18.85 -5.40
CA LYS A 19 -2.34 -19.04 -4.81
C LYS A 19 -1.70 -17.71 -4.43
N TYR A 20 -1.01 -17.71 -3.30
CA TYR A 20 -0.21 -16.59 -2.83
C TYR A 20 0.86 -17.06 -1.85
N LEU A 21 1.88 -16.23 -1.62
CA LEU A 21 2.90 -16.45 -0.60
C LEU A 21 2.58 -15.59 0.62
N LYS A 22 2.12 -16.23 1.68
CA LYS A 22 1.68 -15.56 2.91
C LYS A 22 2.86 -15.11 3.76
N LEU A 23 2.80 -13.88 4.23
CA LEU A 23 3.74 -13.28 5.19
C LEU A 23 3.14 -13.13 6.59
N TYR A 24 1.84 -12.84 6.67
CA TYR A 24 1.11 -12.62 7.91
C TYR A 24 -0.39 -12.77 7.67
N GLU A 25 -1.10 -13.16 8.70
CA GLU A 25 -2.56 -13.22 8.69
C GLU A 25 -3.11 -13.06 10.11
N ASP A 26 -4.20 -12.32 10.24
CA ASP A 26 -5.07 -12.28 11.41
C ASP A 26 -6.53 -12.31 10.99
N ASP A 27 -7.46 -12.02 11.90
CA ASP A 27 -8.91 -12.13 11.62
C ASP A 27 -9.37 -11.16 10.52
N SER A 28 -8.72 -10.00 10.36
CA SER A 28 -9.14 -8.94 9.43
C SER A 28 -8.13 -8.61 8.33
N THR A 29 -6.92 -9.14 8.40
CA THR A 29 -5.80 -8.76 7.52
C THR A 29 -5.06 -9.96 6.97
N LEU A 30 -4.71 -9.91 5.69
CA LEU A 30 -3.82 -10.83 5.00
C LEU A 30 -2.65 -10.06 4.41
N VAL A 31 -1.41 -10.52 4.63
CA VAL A 31 -0.22 -9.95 3.99
C VAL A 31 0.46 -10.99 3.13
N ILE A 32 0.75 -10.62 1.90
CA ILE A 32 1.33 -11.51 0.88
C ILE A 32 2.56 -10.86 0.22
N VAL A 33 3.41 -11.70 -0.35
CA VAL A 33 4.43 -11.24 -1.30
C VAL A 33 3.76 -10.81 -2.59
N ASP A 34 4.05 -9.61 -3.08
CA ASP A 34 3.62 -9.22 -4.42
C ASP A 34 4.44 -9.99 -5.46
N ILE A 35 3.77 -10.59 -6.44
CA ILE A 35 4.45 -11.26 -7.55
C ILE A 35 5.20 -10.28 -8.45
N GLY A 36 4.76 -9.02 -8.51
CA GLY A 36 5.43 -7.93 -9.19
C GLY A 36 6.48 -7.29 -8.30
N GLN A 37 7.74 -7.60 -8.51
CA GLN A 37 8.87 -6.94 -7.83
C GLN A 37 9.46 -5.85 -8.73
N VAL A 38 10.09 -4.83 -8.14
CA VAL A 38 10.74 -3.76 -8.91
C VAL A 38 12.05 -4.28 -9.50
N ILE A 39 12.20 -4.09 -10.80
CA ILE A 39 13.40 -4.44 -11.54
C ILE A 39 14.18 -3.16 -11.84
N LYS A 40 15.46 -3.13 -11.44
CA LYS A 40 16.38 -2.04 -11.75
C LYS A 40 16.83 -2.10 -13.21
N ASN A 41 17.41 -1.00 -13.70
CA ASN A 41 17.92 -0.90 -15.07
C ASN A 41 19.02 -1.94 -15.38
N ASP A 42 19.76 -2.40 -14.37
CA ASP A 42 20.77 -3.45 -14.50
C ASP A 42 20.19 -4.88 -14.46
N GLY A 43 18.86 -5.03 -14.37
CA GLY A 43 18.14 -6.29 -14.26
C GLY A 43 18.06 -6.87 -12.84
N GLY A 44 18.68 -6.23 -11.86
CA GLY A 44 18.57 -6.63 -10.44
C GLY A 44 17.18 -6.36 -9.87
N ILE A 45 16.79 -7.17 -8.90
CA ILE A 45 15.51 -7.00 -8.20
C ILE A 45 15.71 -6.14 -6.94
N ILE A 46 14.79 -5.22 -6.66
CA ILE A 46 14.63 -4.62 -5.33
C ILE A 46 13.62 -5.51 -4.58
N PRO A 47 14.10 -6.42 -3.71
CA PRO A 47 13.25 -7.44 -3.15
C PRO A 47 12.37 -6.92 -2.01
N GLY A 48 11.21 -7.55 -1.82
CA GLY A 48 10.40 -7.34 -0.63
C GLY A 48 9.09 -6.58 -0.86
N ARG A 49 8.76 -6.19 -2.11
CA ARG A 49 7.44 -5.61 -2.38
C ARG A 49 6.36 -6.57 -1.89
N SER A 50 5.45 -6.05 -1.06
CA SER A 50 4.43 -6.83 -0.37
C SER A 50 3.11 -6.07 -0.35
N LEU A 51 2.00 -6.82 -0.24
CA LEU A 51 0.65 -6.27 -0.20
C LEU A 51 0.01 -6.58 1.14
N VAL A 52 -0.55 -5.58 1.79
CA VAL A 52 -1.31 -5.70 3.03
C VAL A 52 -2.79 -5.49 2.69
N ILE A 53 -3.59 -6.51 2.85
CA ILE A 53 -4.94 -6.62 2.29
C ILE A 53 -5.94 -6.79 3.43
N PRO A 54 -6.95 -5.90 3.57
CA PRO A 54 -8.06 -6.16 4.47
C PRO A 54 -8.89 -7.33 3.92
N LYS A 55 -9.31 -8.25 4.79
CA LYS A 55 -10.08 -9.42 4.36
C LYS A 55 -11.47 -9.04 3.87
N ARG A 56 -12.08 -8.00 4.46
CA ARG A 56 -13.34 -7.45 4.00
C ARG A 56 -13.14 -6.69 2.67
N HIS A 57 -14.04 -6.91 1.72
CA HIS A 57 -13.99 -6.22 0.44
C HIS A 57 -14.44 -4.78 0.59
N VAL A 58 -13.49 -3.87 0.56
CA VAL A 58 -13.70 -2.42 0.38
C VAL A 58 -12.82 -1.92 -0.74
N VAL A 59 -13.28 -0.96 -1.52
CA VAL A 59 -12.51 -0.40 -2.64
C VAL A 59 -11.48 0.60 -2.13
N HIS A 60 -11.88 1.45 -1.20
CA HIS A 60 -11.03 2.50 -0.67
C HIS A 60 -10.74 2.31 0.82
N TYR A 61 -9.53 2.62 1.24
CA TYR A 61 -9.09 2.43 2.63
C TYR A 61 -9.93 3.24 3.65
N TYR A 62 -10.48 4.38 3.24
CA TYR A 62 -11.33 5.21 4.10
C TYR A 62 -12.76 4.66 4.28
N GLU A 63 -13.09 3.53 3.66
CA GLU A 63 -14.31 2.76 3.88
C GLU A 63 -14.14 1.68 4.97
N LEU A 64 -12.90 1.52 5.47
CA LEU A 64 -12.61 0.62 6.59
C LEU A 64 -13.11 1.21 7.90
N GLU A 65 -13.59 0.34 8.80
CA GLU A 65 -13.82 0.73 10.18
C GLU A 65 -12.48 1.04 10.88
N ASP A 66 -12.50 1.90 11.90
CA ASP A 66 -11.29 2.35 12.59
C ASP A 66 -10.43 1.18 13.10
N GLU A 67 -11.04 0.13 13.64
CA GLU A 67 -10.34 -1.05 14.12
C GLU A 67 -9.67 -1.81 12.98
N GLU A 68 -10.36 -2.00 11.84
CA GLU A 68 -9.80 -2.65 10.64
C GLU A 68 -8.63 -1.85 10.08
N ALA A 69 -8.77 -0.53 9.97
CA ALA A 69 -7.71 0.37 9.51
C ALA A 69 -6.49 0.30 10.44
N GLY A 70 -6.71 0.31 11.76
CA GLY A 70 -5.66 0.16 12.76
C GLY A 70 -4.90 -1.16 12.61
N ARG A 71 -5.60 -2.28 12.48
CA ARG A 71 -4.99 -3.61 12.29
C ARG A 71 -4.21 -3.69 10.98
N LEU A 72 -4.73 -3.11 9.90
CA LEU A 72 -4.07 -3.05 8.60
C LEU A 72 -2.71 -2.34 8.68
N PHE A 73 -2.64 -1.18 9.32
CA PHE A 73 -1.40 -0.42 9.49
C PHE A 73 -0.43 -1.07 10.50
N ILE A 74 -0.93 -1.72 11.54
CA ILE A 74 -0.10 -2.52 12.46
C ILE A 74 0.58 -3.67 11.67
N ALA A 75 -0.17 -4.40 10.86
CA ALA A 75 0.38 -5.46 10.01
C ALA A 75 1.41 -4.91 9.01
N ALA A 76 1.12 -3.79 8.36
CA ALA A 76 2.04 -3.10 7.46
C ALA A 76 3.37 -2.77 8.16
N THR A 77 3.32 -2.18 9.34
CA THR A 77 4.51 -1.83 10.13
C THR A 77 5.33 -3.05 10.54
N LYS A 78 4.65 -4.12 10.98
CA LYS A 78 5.33 -5.39 11.33
C LYS A 78 6.10 -5.97 10.15
N ILE A 79 5.48 -6.01 8.98
CA ILE A 79 6.10 -6.56 7.77
C ILE A 79 7.18 -5.64 7.23
N ALA A 80 7.01 -4.32 7.27
CA ALA A 80 8.05 -3.36 6.90
C ALA A 80 9.34 -3.55 7.73
N ARG A 81 9.21 -3.78 9.04
CA ARG A 81 10.36 -4.10 9.90
C ARG A 81 11.05 -5.41 9.50
N LYS A 82 10.29 -6.43 9.12
CA LYS A 82 10.84 -7.70 8.61
C LYS A 82 11.56 -7.51 7.29
N ILE A 83 10.99 -6.74 6.36
CA ILE A 83 11.62 -6.39 5.08
C ILE A 83 12.95 -5.65 5.34
N LYS A 84 12.93 -4.65 6.23
CA LYS A 84 14.15 -3.91 6.61
C LYS A 84 15.23 -4.83 7.16
N LYS A 85 14.85 -5.77 8.01
CA LYS A 85 15.81 -6.74 8.58
C LYS A 85 16.34 -7.73 7.55
N ALA A 86 15.49 -8.18 6.62
CA ALA A 86 15.85 -9.22 5.65
C ALA A 86 16.72 -8.72 4.50
N PHE A 87 16.45 -7.51 4.00
CA PHE A 87 17.03 -6.99 2.76
C PHE A 87 17.80 -5.68 2.93
N ASP A 88 17.71 -5.08 4.10
CA ASP A 88 18.34 -3.78 4.44
C ASP A 88 18.15 -2.67 3.39
N PRO A 89 16.94 -2.44 2.87
CA PRO A 89 16.68 -1.30 2.01
C PRO A 89 16.97 0.02 2.73
N ALA A 90 17.17 1.10 1.97
CA ALA A 90 17.32 2.44 2.55
C ALA A 90 16.08 2.81 3.35
N PHE A 91 14.89 2.53 2.79
CA PHE A 91 13.59 2.69 3.46
C PHE A 91 12.53 1.79 2.80
N VAL A 92 11.37 1.69 3.45
CA VAL A 92 10.19 1.01 2.90
C VAL A 92 9.08 2.06 2.78
N THR A 93 8.69 2.34 1.56
CA THR A 93 7.58 3.26 1.26
C THR A 93 6.24 2.57 1.43
N VAL A 94 5.27 3.30 1.95
CA VAL A 94 3.86 2.86 2.04
C VAL A 94 3.04 3.71 1.10
N PHE A 95 2.23 3.07 0.24
CA PHE A 95 1.25 3.79 -0.55
C PHE A 95 0.01 2.94 -0.83
N ILE A 96 -1.11 3.62 -1.11
CA ILE A 96 -2.40 3.02 -1.42
C ILE A 96 -2.93 3.74 -2.66
N ARG A 97 -3.24 3.00 -3.72
CA ARG A 97 -3.74 3.58 -4.96
C ARG A 97 -5.12 3.06 -5.36
N GLY A 98 -5.39 1.77 -5.21
CA GLY A 98 -6.71 1.16 -5.39
C GLY A 98 -7.24 1.11 -6.83
N GLN A 99 -6.40 1.28 -7.86
CA GLN A 99 -6.88 1.37 -9.25
C GLN A 99 -6.80 0.07 -10.06
N GLN A 100 -5.78 -0.75 -9.84
CA GLN A 100 -5.61 -1.98 -10.63
C GLN A 100 -6.51 -3.11 -10.12
N VAL A 101 -6.59 -3.26 -8.81
CA VAL A 101 -7.53 -4.16 -8.16
C VAL A 101 -8.47 -3.33 -7.30
N ALA A 102 -9.76 -3.39 -7.58
CA ALA A 102 -10.78 -2.65 -6.84
C ALA A 102 -11.07 -3.32 -5.48
N HIS A 103 -10.04 -3.46 -4.68
CA HIS A 103 -10.04 -3.95 -3.32
C HIS A 103 -8.87 -3.27 -2.62
N SER A 104 -9.15 -2.54 -1.54
CA SER A 104 -8.15 -1.74 -0.83
C SER A 104 -6.94 -2.60 -0.43
N HIS A 105 -5.76 -2.08 -0.60
CA HIS A 105 -4.52 -2.71 -0.15
C HIS A 105 -3.42 -1.68 0.04
N ILE A 106 -2.62 -1.88 1.06
CA ILE A 106 -1.38 -1.14 1.26
C ILE A 106 -0.28 -1.83 0.47
N ILE A 107 0.49 -1.05 -0.27
CA ILE A 107 1.70 -1.50 -0.94
C ILE A 107 2.89 -1.12 -0.06
N LEU A 108 3.67 -2.12 0.35
CA LEU A 108 4.97 -1.94 0.97
C LEU A 108 6.02 -2.05 -0.12
N GLN A 109 6.69 -0.94 -0.43
CA GLN A 109 7.69 -0.87 -1.48
C GLN A 109 9.04 -0.51 -0.91
N PRO A 110 9.99 -1.47 -0.85
CA PRO A 110 11.38 -1.17 -0.52
C PRO A 110 12.03 -0.28 -1.57
N SER A 111 12.93 0.59 -1.13
CA SER A 111 13.74 1.44 -1.97
C SER A 111 15.22 1.32 -1.57
N THR A 112 16.11 1.31 -2.55
CA THR A 112 17.56 1.35 -2.33
C THR A 112 18.07 2.77 -2.10
N GLY A 113 17.20 3.77 -2.25
CA GLY A 113 17.51 5.18 -2.08
C GLY A 113 17.67 5.91 -3.41
N GLU A 114 18.47 6.98 -3.40
CA GLU A 114 18.68 7.84 -4.55
C GLU A 114 19.06 7.05 -5.81
N GLY A 115 18.39 7.35 -6.93
CA GLY A 115 18.69 6.77 -8.24
C GLY A 115 17.95 5.45 -8.53
N ASP A 116 17.17 4.91 -7.61
CA ASP A 116 16.33 3.76 -7.94
C ASP A 116 15.01 4.18 -8.64
N PRO A 117 14.31 3.24 -9.31
CA PRO A 117 13.05 3.57 -10.01
C PRO A 117 11.96 4.13 -9.09
N ILE A 118 11.98 3.79 -7.81
CA ILE A 118 11.00 4.29 -6.83
C ILE A 118 11.31 5.74 -6.49
N ASP A 119 12.56 6.07 -6.23
CA ASP A 119 13.00 7.44 -5.99
C ASP A 119 12.70 8.32 -7.22
N ALA A 120 13.01 7.85 -8.41
CA ALA A 120 12.73 8.56 -9.67
C ALA A 120 11.22 8.85 -9.84
N MET A 121 10.35 7.91 -9.47
CA MET A 121 8.90 8.11 -9.51
C MET A 121 8.46 9.25 -8.58
N PHE A 122 8.96 9.29 -7.35
CA PHE A 122 8.63 10.34 -6.39
C PHE A 122 9.26 11.68 -6.76
N MET A 123 10.49 11.68 -7.25
CA MET A 123 11.15 12.91 -7.71
C MET A 123 10.44 13.53 -8.91
N GLY A 124 9.92 12.72 -9.83
CA GLY A 124 9.18 13.18 -10.99
C GLY A 124 7.90 13.94 -10.67
N VAL A 125 7.26 13.67 -9.52
CA VAL A 125 6.05 14.40 -9.09
C VAL A 125 6.34 15.71 -8.36
N ARG A 126 7.57 15.97 -7.90
CA ARG A 126 7.93 17.20 -7.18
C ARG A 126 7.61 18.47 -7.97
N ASP A 127 7.81 18.42 -9.27
CA ASP A 127 7.63 19.59 -10.14
C ASP A 127 6.17 20.04 -10.27
N PHE A 128 5.23 19.18 -9.86
CA PHE A 128 3.79 19.50 -9.82
C PHE A 128 3.36 20.21 -8.54
N PHE A 129 4.18 20.18 -7.48
CA PHE A 129 3.85 20.83 -6.22
C PHE A 129 4.35 22.27 -6.22
N LYS A 130 3.44 23.20 -6.01
CA LYS A 130 3.71 24.63 -5.85
C LYS A 130 3.03 25.15 -4.59
N VAL A 131 3.63 26.15 -3.96
CA VAL A 131 3.02 26.80 -2.80
C VAL A 131 1.78 27.53 -3.27
N ALA A 132 0.62 27.17 -2.68
CA ALA A 132 -0.64 27.85 -2.97
C ALA A 132 -0.74 29.17 -2.18
N PRO A 133 -1.55 30.15 -2.66
CA PRO A 133 -1.86 31.36 -1.89
C PRO A 133 -2.50 31.03 -0.54
N GLU A 134 -2.23 31.85 0.47
CA GLU A 134 -2.69 31.61 1.86
C GLU A 134 -4.20 31.53 1.97
N ASP A 135 -4.94 32.40 1.28
CA ASP A 135 -6.40 32.41 1.26
C ASP A 135 -6.98 31.12 0.70
N ALA A 136 -6.37 30.56 -0.34
CA ALA A 136 -6.74 29.25 -0.88
C ALA A 136 -6.50 28.12 0.14
N LEU A 137 -5.39 28.14 0.86
CA LEU A 137 -5.06 27.16 1.90
C LEU A 137 -6.04 27.23 3.06
N LEU A 138 -6.42 28.43 3.51
CA LEU A 138 -7.39 28.63 4.57
C LEU A 138 -8.77 28.11 4.17
N GLU A 139 -9.21 28.36 2.94
CA GLU A 139 -10.50 27.86 2.44
C GLU A 139 -10.51 26.32 2.32
N ILE A 140 -9.39 25.70 1.86
CA ILE A 140 -9.25 24.25 1.81
C ILE A 140 -9.36 23.65 3.21
N ALA A 141 -8.62 24.21 4.17
CA ALA A 141 -8.65 23.76 5.57
C ALA A 141 -10.07 23.88 6.16
N ARG A 142 -10.74 25.00 5.91
CA ARG A 142 -12.13 25.20 6.36
C ARG A 142 -13.08 24.12 5.81
N LYS A 143 -13.03 23.86 4.52
CA LYS A 143 -13.89 22.85 3.88
C LYS A 143 -13.64 21.44 4.43
N ILE A 144 -12.39 21.06 4.67
CA ILE A 144 -12.06 19.75 5.25
C ILE A 144 -12.58 19.66 6.69
N ASN A 145 -12.42 20.71 7.50
CA ASN A 145 -12.84 20.71 8.90
C ASN A 145 -14.34 20.74 9.10
N GLU A 146 -15.10 21.25 8.12
CA GLU A 146 -16.56 21.34 8.15
C GLU A 146 -17.27 20.14 7.49
N ALA A 147 -16.51 19.26 6.82
CA ALA A 147 -17.07 18.06 6.20
C ALA A 147 -17.36 16.98 7.24
#